data_190f41ebc83e81b65c5a212e46a1fcaa
#
_entry.id   190f41ebc83e81b65c5a212e46a1fcaa
#
_cell.length_a   1.000
_cell.length_b   1.000
_cell.length_c   1.000
_cell.angle_alpha   90.00
_cell.angle_beta   90.00
_cell.angle_gamma   90.00
#
_symmetry.space_group_name_H-M   'P 1'
#
loop_
_entity.id
_entity.type
_entity.pdbx_description
1 polymer ?
#
loop_
_entity_poly.entity_id
_entity_poly.type
_entity_poly.pdbx_seq_one_letter_code
_entity_poly.pdbx_strand_id
1 'polypeptide(L)'
;MDYSLKVYYKKEDLPHLDDVSFFHNTYTFDLYKNLPYYTPLMIVCFQNGEPVASLFAHIMRINRFLNTSIFKRCYVSQKPAYYKENLPEEDIFYKLMNTLMLELKHKVFYIEVRNLGDPIFGYKAFRDNSFFSIKWMNIKNSLQRKRNIWNQLSRSRKNQVNKAKRKGVYIEEVTKESELPTLYKLIDKNIHWKFSHRFPPYIYFENFFHSYIVNRKGKILITKYQDKIIGGMIIGLHNNEVAYSLYYWGKTKTYKNLYPTIYTIWYAMTYAEKHGYKFFDFMDAGYIHEKAGKPRFILQFGGKQHATRRWYKFSWNWINFIATKFYE
;
A
#
# COMPACT_ATOMS: atom_id res chain seq x y z
N MET A 1 21.91 -6.68 24.60
CA MET A 1 22.28 -6.61 23.16
C MET A 1 22.26 -5.17 22.74
N ASP A 2 23.35 -4.71 22.18
CA ASP A 2 23.46 -3.31 21.76
C ASP A 2 22.97 -3.15 20.31
N TYR A 3 21.97 -2.31 20.11
CA TYR A 3 21.40 -1.97 18.82
C TYR A 3 21.68 -0.52 18.51
N SER A 4 22.29 -0.25 17.35
CA SER A 4 22.43 1.10 16.82
C SER A 4 21.41 1.37 15.70
N LEU A 5 20.90 2.60 15.61
CA LEU A 5 19.91 2.99 14.61
C LEU A 5 20.46 4.16 13.79
N LYS A 6 20.24 4.09 12.47
CA LYS A 6 20.57 5.18 11.55
C LYS A 6 19.40 5.52 10.67
N VAL A 7 19.22 6.81 10.38
CA VAL A 7 18.17 7.34 9.51
C VAL A 7 18.78 7.74 8.18
N TYR A 8 18.19 7.28 7.09
CA TYR A 8 18.64 7.54 5.73
C TYR A 8 17.55 8.25 4.94
N TYR A 9 17.94 9.31 4.24
CA TYR A 9 17.08 10.09 3.35
C TYR A 9 17.45 9.92 1.87
N LYS A 10 18.57 9.25 1.59
CA LYS A 10 19.04 8.96 0.24
C LYS A 10 19.29 7.47 0.09
N LYS A 11 18.94 6.93 -1.07
CA LYS A 11 19.16 5.51 -1.36
C LYS A 11 20.65 5.16 -1.39
N GLU A 12 21.44 6.06 -1.91
CA GLU A 12 22.88 5.89 -2.11
C GLU A 12 23.63 5.67 -0.79
N ASP A 13 23.06 6.13 0.32
CA ASP A 13 23.62 5.99 1.67
C ASP A 13 23.16 4.72 2.39
N LEU A 14 22.15 4.00 1.82
CA LEU A 14 21.61 2.79 2.44
C LEU A 14 22.63 1.64 2.40
N PRO A 15 22.72 0.84 3.49
CA PRO A 15 23.47 -0.41 3.42
C PRO A 15 22.77 -1.40 2.47
N HIS A 16 23.46 -2.50 2.17
CA HIS A 16 22.79 -3.62 1.51
C HIS A 16 21.67 -4.15 2.40
N LEU A 17 20.45 -4.24 1.86
CA LEU A 17 19.26 -4.73 2.55
C LEU A 17 18.64 -5.86 1.74
N ASP A 18 18.41 -7.00 2.39
CA ASP A 18 17.73 -8.14 1.76
C ASP A 18 16.26 -7.81 1.44
N ASP A 19 15.73 -8.38 0.36
CA ASP A 19 14.36 -8.16 -0.10
C ASP A 19 13.37 -9.09 0.62
N VAL A 20 13.28 -8.96 1.95
CA VAL A 20 12.38 -9.76 2.79
C VAL A 20 11.01 -9.11 2.98
N SER A 21 10.85 -7.85 2.60
CA SER A 21 9.60 -7.10 2.72
C SER A 21 9.33 -6.26 1.48
N PHE A 22 8.12 -6.32 0.96
CA PHE A 22 7.69 -5.47 -0.16
C PHE A 22 7.72 -3.97 0.18
N PHE A 23 7.47 -3.60 1.44
CA PHE A 23 7.29 -2.20 1.85
C PHE A 23 8.52 -1.58 2.50
N HIS A 24 9.50 -2.38 2.94
CA HIS A 24 10.66 -1.92 3.69
C HIS A 24 11.96 -2.35 3.02
N ASN A 25 12.07 -2.09 1.72
CA ASN A 25 13.23 -2.41 0.89
C ASN A 25 13.69 -1.22 0.05
N THR A 26 14.78 -1.37 -0.67
CA THR A 26 15.36 -0.34 -1.53
C THR A 26 14.48 -0.01 -2.74
N TYR A 27 13.68 -0.95 -3.25
CA TYR A 27 12.73 -0.71 -4.35
C TYR A 27 11.61 0.25 -3.92
N THR A 28 11.10 0.10 -2.71
CA THR A 28 10.10 1.04 -2.16
C THR A 28 10.71 2.41 -1.94
N PHE A 29 11.98 2.49 -1.53
CA PHE A 29 12.68 3.77 -1.43
C PHE A 29 12.73 4.47 -2.79
N ASP A 30 13.12 3.75 -3.86
CA ASP A 30 13.13 4.26 -5.23
C ASP A 30 11.75 4.70 -5.71
N LEU A 31 10.70 3.97 -5.34
CA LEU A 31 9.34 4.29 -5.71
C LEU A 31 8.93 5.70 -5.27
N TYR A 32 9.42 6.14 -4.11
CA TYR A 32 9.13 7.48 -3.56
C TYR A 32 10.22 8.51 -3.85
N LYS A 33 11.35 8.11 -4.48
CA LYS A 33 12.43 9.02 -4.86
C LYS A 33 11.93 10.05 -5.89
N ASN A 34 12.29 11.30 -5.67
CA ASN A 34 11.96 12.41 -6.57
C ASN A 34 10.46 12.64 -6.82
N LEU A 35 9.58 12.01 -6.03
CA LEU A 35 8.17 12.34 -6.13
C LEU A 35 7.92 13.76 -5.61
N PRO A 36 7.20 14.59 -6.38
CA PRO A 36 6.83 15.92 -5.91
C PRO A 36 6.01 15.80 -4.62
N TYR A 37 6.40 16.56 -3.59
CA TYR A 37 5.74 16.60 -2.28
C TYR A 37 5.93 15.36 -1.39
N TYR A 38 6.79 14.43 -1.75
CA TYR A 38 7.14 13.29 -0.93
C TYR A 38 8.61 13.36 -0.50
N THR A 39 8.88 12.89 0.72
CA THR A 39 10.24 12.71 1.23
C THR A 39 10.31 11.30 1.81
N PRO A 40 10.99 10.36 1.15
CA PRO A 40 11.23 9.03 1.71
C PRO A 40 12.26 9.10 2.83
N LEU A 41 12.12 8.22 3.80
CA LEU A 41 13.14 7.95 4.80
C LEU A 41 13.13 6.47 5.18
N MET A 42 14.32 5.94 5.52
CA MET A 42 14.49 4.57 6.01
C MET A 42 15.27 4.61 7.31
N ILE A 43 14.75 3.94 8.34
CA ILE A 43 15.46 3.71 9.58
C ILE A 43 15.98 2.29 9.56
N VAL A 44 17.28 2.11 9.72
CA VAL A 44 17.91 0.78 9.76
C VAL A 44 18.43 0.55 11.16
N CYS A 45 18.08 -0.60 11.72
CA CYS A 45 18.57 -1.11 12.99
C CYS A 45 19.74 -2.05 12.73
N PHE A 46 20.87 -1.81 13.40
CA PHE A 46 22.07 -2.61 13.30
C PHE A 46 22.36 -3.34 14.61
N GLN A 47 22.91 -4.53 14.50
CA GLN A 47 23.48 -5.31 15.58
C GLN A 47 24.88 -5.75 15.16
N ASN A 48 25.90 -5.41 15.94
CA ASN A 48 27.31 -5.70 15.62
C ASN A 48 27.74 -5.21 14.21
N GLY A 49 27.21 -4.06 13.78
CA GLY A 49 27.52 -3.47 12.47
C GLY A 49 26.67 -4.01 11.30
N GLU A 50 25.93 -5.11 11.49
CA GLU A 50 25.08 -5.73 10.47
C GLU A 50 23.63 -5.24 10.56
N PRO A 51 22.94 -4.96 9.43
CA PRO A 51 21.54 -4.61 9.45
C PRO A 51 20.69 -5.81 9.91
N VAL A 52 19.83 -5.61 10.90
CA VAL A 52 18.92 -6.64 11.42
C VAL A 52 17.46 -6.32 11.18
N ALA A 53 17.11 -5.04 11.02
CA ALA A 53 15.75 -4.63 10.64
C ALA A 53 15.76 -3.29 9.93
N SER A 54 14.71 -3.02 9.13
CA SER A 54 14.47 -1.71 8.54
C SER A 54 13.00 -1.31 8.60
N LEU A 55 12.77 0.01 8.72
CA LEU A 55 11.47 0.64 8.70
C LEU A 55 11.48 1.75 7.65
N PHE A 56 10.73 1.58 6.58
CA PHE A 56 10.49 2.62 5.60
C PHE A 56 9.31 3.50 6.01
N ALA A 57 9.49 4.79 5.89
CA ALA A 57 8.42 5.78 6.01
C ALA A 57 8.53 6.82 4.89
N HIS A 58 7.43 7.49 4.61
CA HIS A 58 7.47 8.65 3.72
C HIS A 58 6.65 9.80 4.28
N ILE A 59 7.19 11.01 4.14
CA ILE A 59 6.49 12.25 4.47
C ILE A 59 5.80 12.73 3.21
N MET A 60 4.50 12.98 3.29
CA MET A 60 3.71 13.56 2.21
C MET A 60 3.25 14.96 2.58
N ARG A 61 3.50 15.94 1.71
CA ARG A 61 3.00 17.30 1.82
C ARG A 61 1.71 17.46 1.02
N ILE A 62 0.61 17.79 1.70
CA ILE A 62 -0.73 17.94 1.08
C ILE A 62 -0.96 19.31 0.45
N ASN A 63 -0.31 20.34 0.95
CA ASN A 63 -0.40 21.68 0.35
C ASN A 63 0.79 21.92 -0.59
N ARG A 64 0.51 22.33 -1.82
CA ARG A 64 1.55 22.57 -2.83
C ARG A 64 2.35 23.85 -2.57
N PHE A 65 1.74 24.83 -1.93
CA PHE A 65 2.30 26.17 -1.73
C PHE A 65 2.99 26.34 -0.37
N LEU A 66 2.44 25.73 0.68
CA LEU A 66 2.93 25.91 2.04
C LEU A 66 3.76 24.70 2.49
N ASN A 67 5.01 24.94 2.88
CA ASN A 67 5.95 23.92 3.35
C ASN A 67 6.04 23.86 4.89
N THR A 68 4.94 24.11 5.59
CA THR A 68 4.87 24.02 7.04
C THR A 68 4.49 22.62 7.51
N SER A 69 4.84 22.28 8.77
CA SER A 69 4.57 20.97 9.35
C SER A 69 3.09 20.60 9.37
N ILE A 70 2.19 21.58 9.51
CA ILE A 70 0.73 21.38 9.53
C ILE A 70 0.19 20.72 8.24
N PHE A 71 0.89 20.88 7.13
CA PHE A 71 0.53 20.26 5.86
C PHE A 71 1.33 19.00 5.53
N LYS A 72 2.13 18.50 6.46
CA LYS A 72 2.94 17.28 6.27
C LYS A 72 2.39 16.13 7.10
N ARG A 73 2.40 14.96 6.53
CA ARG A 73 1.96 13.71 7.14
C ARG A 73 3.01 12.63 6.90
N CYS A 74 3.31 11.84 7.92
CA CYS A 74 4.19 10.69 7.76
C CYS A 74 3.37 9.41 7.72
N TYR A 75 3.72 8.50 6.82
CA TYR A 75 3.08 7.21 6.67
C TYR A 75 4.09 6.08 6.80
N VAL A 76 3.72 5.09 7.61
CA VAL A 76 4.40 3.80 7.73
C VAL A 76 3.37 2.72 7.38
N SER A 77 3.74 1.75 6.55
CA SER A 77 2.86 0.65 6.17
C SER A 77 3.53 -0.68 6.40
N GLN A 78 2.82 -1.62 7.01
CA GLN A 78 3.26 -2.97 7.33
C GLN A 78 4.26 -3.04 8.50
N LYS A 79 4.54 -4.25 8.97
CA LYS A 79 5.61 -4.52 9.92
C LYS A 79 6.97 -4.19 9.31
N PRO A 80 7.97 -3.79 10.09
CA PRO A 80 9.35 -3.66 9.63
C PRO A 80 9.85 -4.91 8.91
N ALA A 81 10.84 -4.76 8.05
CA ALA A 81 11.62 -5.89 7.58
C ALA A 81 12.55 -6.37 8.71
N TYR A 82 12.62 -7.67 8.90
CA TYR A 82 13.56 -8.33 9.83
C TYR A 82 14.42 -9.30 9.03
N TYR A 83 15.74 -9.18 9.16
CA TYR A 83 16.72 -9.88 8.29
C TYR A 83 17.30 -11.14 8.92
N LYS A 84 17.02 -11.39 10.21
CA LYS A 84 17.47 -12.58 10.94
C LYS A 84 16.30 -13.23 11.66
N GLU A 85 16.37 -14.52 11.86
CA GLU A 85 15.41 -15.27 12.65
C GLU A 85 15.60 -15.02 14.16
N ASN A 86 14.57 -15.28 14.96
CA ASN A 86 14.59 -15.20 16.42
C ASN A 86 14.99 -13.83 17.00
N LEU A 87 14.74 -12.75 16.24
CA LEU A 87 14.94 -11.40 16.75
C LEU A 87 13.83 -11.02 17.74
N PRO A 88 14.13 -10.18 18.75
CA PRO A 88 13.12 -9.58 19.62
C PRO A 88 12.36 -8.45 18.84
N GLU A 89 11.46 -8.87 17.94
CA GLU A 89 10.79 -7.98 16.99
C GLU A 89 10.11 -6.78 17.68
N GLU A 90 9.43 -7.00 18.81
CA GLU A 90 8.74 -5.95 19.57
C GLU A 90 9.73 -4.90 20.13
N ASP A 91 10.88 -5.32 20.66
CA ASP A 91 11.88 -4.41 21.21
C ASP A 91 12.57 -3.60 20.08
N ILE A 92 12.87 -4.26 18.96
CA ILE A 92 13.42 -3.60 17.78
C ILE A 92 12.40 -2.60 17.22
N PHE A 93 11.13 -3.00 17.13
CA PHE A 93 10.05 -2.11 16.68
C PHE A 93 9.91 -0.89 17.60
N TYR A 94 9.98 -1.10 18.91
CA TYR A 94 9.97 -0.01 19.89
C TYR A 94 11.09 1.00 19.63
N LYS A 95 12.31 0.53 19.40
CA LYS A 95 13.47 1.39 19.09
C LYS A 95 13.29 2.12 17.75
N LEU A 96 12.83 1.44 16.70
CA LEU A 96 12.53 2.03 15.38
C LEU A 96 11.48 3.14 15.48
N MET A 97 10.41 2.91 16.24
CA MET A 97 9.35 3.90 16.44
C MET A 97 9.84 5.10 17.25
N ASN A 98 10.62 4.89 18.30
CA ASN A 98 11.20 5.98 19.07
C ASN A 98 12.13 6.84 18.20
N THR A 99 12.97 6.23 17.37
CA THR A 99 13.84 6.94 16.43
C THR A 99 13.00 7.73 15.42
N LEU A 100 11.93 7.14 14.86
CA LEU A 100 11.02 7.85 13.97
C LEU A 100 10.38 9.07 14.65
N MET A 101 9.95 8.92 15.91
CA MET A 101 9.35 10.00 16.68
C MET A 101 10.32 11.16 16.93
N LEU A 102 11.57 10.85 17.29
CA LEU A 102 12.63 11.84 17.49
C LEU A 102 12.96 12.57 16.19
N GLU A 103 13.11 11.81 15.09
CA GLU A 103 13.45 12.36 13.78
C GLU A 103 12.35 13.30 13.24
N LEU A 104 11.08 12.97 13.48
CA LEU A 104 9.93 13.70 12.94
C LEU A 104 9.32 14.73 13.91
N LYS A 105 9.95 14.94 15.08
CA LYS A 105 9.47 15.90 16.08
C LYS A 105 9.23 17.27 15.45
N HIS A 106 7.98 17.75 15.50
CA HIS A 106 7.53 19.02 14.92
C HIS A 106 7.70 19.18 13.38
N LYS A 107 8.19 18.15 12.67
CA LYS A 107 8.37 18.19 11.20
C LYS A 107 7.10 17.83 10.43
N VAL A 108 6.16 17.13 11.08
CA VAL A 108 4.91 16.66 10.46
C VAL A 108 3.71 16.98 11.34
N PHE A 109 2.50 17.04 10.77
CA PHE A 109 1.27 17.23 11.53
C PHE A 109 0.90 15.97 12.31
N TYR A 110 0.96 14.81 11.63
CA TYR A 110 0.77 13.52 12.29
C TYR A 110 1.57 12.42 11.62
N ILE A 111 1.74 11.33 12.37
CA ILE A 111 2.27 10.05 11.90
C ILE A 111 1.11 9.06 11.88
N GLU A 112 0.96 8.33 10.78
CA GLU A 112 0.02 7.22 10.62
C GLU A 112 0.80 5.92 10.37
N VAL A 113 0.53 4.89 11.20
CA VAL A 113 1.06 3.54 11.00
C VAL A 113 -0.09 2.58 10.75
N ARG A 114 0.00 1.77 9.69
CA ARG A 114 -1.11 0.95 9.20
C ARG A 114 -0.67 -0.42 8.68
N ASN A 115 -1.64 -1.34 8.58
CA ASN A 115 -1.48 -2.65 7.95
C ASN A 115 -0.40 -3.55 8.60
N LEU A 116 -0.23 -3.46 9.92
CA LEU A 116 0.75 -4.29 10.66
C LEU A 116 0.41 -5.78 10.66
N GLY A 117 -0.77 -6.16 10.18
CA GLY A 117 -1.25 -7.54 10.14
C GLY A 117 -1.86 -7.97 11.47
N ASP A 118 -1.05 -8.12 12.50
CA ASP A 118 -1.49 -8.41 13.86
C ASP A 118 -1.94 -7.12 14.57
N PRO A 119 -3.19 -7.05 15.10
CA PRO A 119 -3.69 -5.86 15.79
C PRO A 119 -3.02 -5.59 17.16
N ILE A 120 -2.27 -6.57 17.70
CA ILE A 120 -1.58 -6.44 19.00
C ILE A 120 -0.11 -6.05 18.80
N PHE A 121 0.49 -6.37 17.66
CA PHE A 121 1.90 -6.09 17.40
C PHE A 121 2.23 -4.60 17.60
N GLY A 122 3.31 -4.33 18.32
CA GLY A 122 3.79 -2.98 18.61
C GLY A 122 2.92 -2.21 19.63
N TYR A 123 1.95 -2.87 20.29
CA TYR A 123 1.00 -2.17 21.17
C TYR A 123 1.71 -1.34 22.24
N LYS A 124 2.73 -1.88 22.90
CA LYS A 124 3.53 -1.16 23.91
C LYS A 124 4.23 0.04 23.29
N ALA A 125 4.90 -0.13 22.15
CA ALA A 125 5.59 0.95 21.45
C ALA A 125 4.65 2.12 21.11
N PHE A 126 3.43 1.82 20.68
CA PHE A 126 2.43 2.83 20.37
C PHE A 126 1.92 3.55 21.61
N ARG A 127 1.60 2.82 22.68
CA ARG A 127 1.06 3.42 23.92
C ARG A 127 2.08 4.31 24.61
N ASP A 128 3.30 3.84 24.74
CA ASP A 128 4.40 4.62 25.38
C ASP A 128 4.72 5.90 24.59
N ASN A 129 4.53 5.86 23.26
CA ASN A 129 4.66 7.03 22.40
C ASN A 129 3.34 7.82 22.23
N SER A 130 2.31 7.56 23.04
CA SER A 130 1.02 8.25 23.04
C SER A 130 0.31 8.21 21.66
N PHE A 131 0.43 7.13 20.91
CA PHE A 131 -0.43 6.88 19.75
C PHE A 131 -1.81 6.43 20.22
N PHE A 132 -2.85 6.85 19.51
CA PHE A 132 -4.18 6.28 19.62
C PHE A 132 -4.50 5.43 18.39
N SER A 133 -5.43 4.50 18.54
CA SER A 133 -5.75 3.56 17.44
C SER A 133 -7.19 3.69 16.97
N ILE A 134 -7.37 3.51 15.66
CA ILE A 134 -8.67 3.38 15.04
C ILE A 134 -8.81 1.93 14.55
N LYS A 135 -9.92 1.27 14.91
CA LYS A 135 -10.24 -0.08 14.45
C LYS A 135 -10.43 -0.09 12.94
N TRP A 136 -9.65 -0.89 12.26
CA TRP A 136 -9.62 -0.95 10.80
C TRP A 136 -9.75 -2.37 10.31
N MET A 137 -9.97 -2.54 9.02
CA MET A 137 -10.15 -3.83 8.38
C MET A 137 -9.26 -3.97 7.15
N ASN A 138 -8.64 -5.12 7.04
CA ASN A 138 -8.00 -5.60 5.82
C ASN A 138 -8.78 -6.79 5.24
N ILE A 139 -8.73 -6.97 3.93
CA ILE A 139 -9.34 -8.12 3.25
C ILE A 139 -8.27 -8.82 2.42
N LYS A 140 -8.09 -10.10 2.71
CA LYS A 140 -7.07 -10.94 2.08
C LYS A 140 -7.72 -12.23 1.53
N ASN A 141 -7.42 -12.57 0.28
CA ASN A 141 -7.85 -13.81 -0.34
C ASN A 141 -6.72 -14.83 -0.28
N SER A 142 -7.00 -16.05 0.20
CA SER A 142 -6.11 -17.18 0.00
C SER A 142 -6.30 -17.72 -1.44
N LEU A 143 -5.18 -17.84 -2.15
CA LEU A 143 -5.14 -18.38 -3.51
C LEU A 143 -4.81 -19.90 -3.53
N GLN A 144 -4.43 -20.46 -2.38
CA GLN A 144 -4.06 -21.87 -2.19
C GLN A 144 -5.22 -22.78 -1.76
N ARG A 145 -6.45 -22.27 -1.78
CA ARG A 145 -7.61 -23.07 -1.38
C ARG A 145 -7.93 -24.14 -2.43
N LYS A 146 -8.56 -25.24 -1.97
CA LYS A 146 -9.13 -26.28 -2.86
C LYS A 146 -10.10 -25.72 -3.91
N ARG A 147 -10.65 -24.51 -3.71
CA ARG A 147 -11.51 -23.80 -4.65
C ARG A 147 -10.72 -22.66 -5.30
N ASN A 148 -10.64 -22.66 -6.62
CA ASN A 148 -10.05 -21.59 -7.39
C ASN A 148 -10.77 -20.24 -7.17
N ILE A 149 -10.13 -19.16 -7.56
CA ILE A 149 -10.66 -17.79 -7.38
C ILE A 149 -12.05 -17.63 -7.98
N TRP A 150 -12.31 -18.22 -9.14
CA TRP A 150 -13.62 -18.17 -9.77
C TRP A 150 -14.74 -18.65 -8.82
N ASN A 151 -14.51 -19.76 -8.13
CA ASN A 151 -15.50 -20.34 -7.22
C ASN A 151 -15.69 -19.52 -5.93
N GLN A 152 -14.70 -18.71 -5.55
CA GLN A 152 -14.77 -17.80 -4.40
C GLN A 152 -15.59 -16.55 -4.68
N LEU A 153 -15.75 -16.14 -5.96
CA LEU A 153 -16.53 -14.97 -6.33
C LEU A 153 -18.02 -15.13 -5.99
N SER A 154 -18.65 -14.04 -5.56
CA SER A 154 -20.11 -13.98 -5.46
C SER A 154 -20.76 -14.22 -6.82
N ARG A 155 -22.02 -14.70 -6.82
CA ARG A 155 -22.81 -14.90 -8.05
C ARG A 155 -22.87 -13.62 -8.89
N SER A 156 -23.06 -12.47 -8.24
CA SER A 156 -23.09 -11.17 -8.92
C SER A 156 -21.78 -10.88 -9.65
N ARG A 157 -20.61 -11.12 -9.00
CA ARG A 157 -19.29 -10.90 -9.62
C ARG A 157 -19.03 -11.83 -10.79
N LYS A 158 -19.39 -13.10 -10.67
CA LYS A 158 -19.32 -14.06 -11.80
C LYS A 158 -20.09 -13.56 -13.02
N ASN A 159 -21.33 -13.11 -12.81
CA ASN A 159 -22.17 -12.60 -13.90
C ASN A 159 -21.58 -11.33 -14.52
N GLN A 160 -21.03 -10.42 -13.71
CA GLN A 160 -20.41 -9.17 -14.17
C GLN A 160 -19.14 -9.45 -14.99
N VAL A 161 -18.27 -10.34 -14.52
CA VAL A 161 -17.06 -10.77 -15.24
C VAL A 161 -17.43 -11.44 -16.57
N ASN A 162 -18.38 -12.38 -16.57
CA ASN A 162 -18.85 -13.03 -17.79
C ASN A 162 -19.44 -12.03 -18.78
N LYS A 163 -20.20 -11.05 -18.32
CA LYS A 163 -20.77 -10.00 -19.18
C LYS A 163 -19.70 -9.12 -19.79
N ALA A 164 -18.68 -8.70 -18.99
CA ALA A 164 -17.55 -7.95 -19.50
C ALA A 164 -16.81 -8.74 -20.59
N LYS A 165 -16.48 -10.00 -20.31
CA LYS A 165 -15.79 -10.90 -21.24
C LYS A 165 -16.56 -11.09 -22.55
N ARG A 166 -17.86 -11.38 -22.49
CA ARG A 166 -18.72 -11.55 -23.69
C ARG A 166 -18.82 -10.29 -24.53
N LYS A 167 -18.68 -9.11 -23.91
CA LYS A 167 -18.69 -7.81 -24.61
C LYS A 167 -17.34 -7.42 -25.19
N GLY A 168 -16.31 -8.25 -25.09
CA GLY A 168 -14.99 -7.98 -25.64
C GLY A 168 -14.11 -7.08 -24.79
N VAL A 169 -14.36 -7.02 -23.46
CA VAL A 169 -13.42 -6.36 -22.54
C VAL A 169 -12.20 -7.27 -22.36
N TYR A 170 -11.01 -6.70 -22.45
CA TYR A 170 -9.75 -7.43 -22.32
C TYR A 170 -8.73 -6.66 -21.47
N ILE A 171 -7.67 -7.36 -21.06
CA ILE A 171 -6.58 -6.80 -20.25
C ILE A 171 -5.29 -6.87 -21.04
N GLU A 172 -4.54 -5.76 -21.00
CA GLU A 172 -3.14 -5.72 -21.41
C GLU A 172 -2.24 -5.36 -20.23
N GLU A 173 -1.00 -5.81 -20.29
CA GLU A 173 0.03 -5.42 -19.33
C GLU A 173 0.89 -4.32 -19.95
N VAL A 174 1.25 -3.31 -19.15
CA VAL A 174 2.26 -2.32 -19.55
C VAL A 174 3.62 -2.99 -19.52
N THR A 175 4.24 -3.13 -20.67
CA THR A 175 5.55 -3.77 -20.83
C THR A 175 6.64 -2.79 -21.27
N LYS A 176 6.25 -1.62 -21.77
CA LYS A 176 7.16 -0.58 -22.26
C LYS A 176 6.89 0.74 -21.55
N GLU A 177 7.96 1.41 -21.16
CA GLU A 177 7.88 2.72 -20.52
C GLU A 177 7.15 3.77 -21.38
N SER A 178 7.33 3.70 -22.71
CA SER A 178 6.67 4.58 -23.67
C SER A 178 5.13 4.57 -23.64
N GLU A 179 4.52 3.56 -22.98
CA GLU A 179 3.08 3.46 -22.80
C GLU A 179 2.57 4.31 -21.62
N LEU A 180 3.46 4.65 -20.67
CA LEU A 180 3.09 5.34 -19.42
C LEU A 180 2.51 6.74 -19.63
N PRO A 181 3.04 7.62 -20.51
CA PRO A 181 2.49 8.97 -20.72
C PRO A 181 1.04 8.93 -21.19
N THR A 182 0.74 8.05 -22.15
CA THR A 182 -0.61 7.88 -22.69
C THR A 182 -1.56 7.36 -21.62
N LEU A 183 -1.13 6.34 -20.88
CA LEU A 183 -1.88 5.77 -19.76
C LEU A 183 -2.21 6.83 -18.71
N TYR A 184 -1.19 7.56 -18.24
CA TYR A 184 -1.37 8.56 -17.18
C TYR A 184 -2.30 9.69 -17.60
N LYS A 185 -2.14 10.21 -18.82
CA LYS A 185 -3.01 11.25 -19.38
C LYS A 185 -4.49 10.82 -19.41
N LEU A 186 -4.75 9.54 -19.68
CA LEU A 186 -6.11 8.99 -19.67
C LEU A 186 -6.65 8.80 -18.24
N ILE A 187 -5.79 8.45 -17.29
CA ILE A 187 -6.16 8.33 -15.89
C ILE A 187 -6.46 9.70 -15.29
N ASP A 188 -5.56 10.67 -15.48
CA ASP A 188 -5.67 12.03 -14.94
C ASP A 188 -6.95 12.74 -15.37
N LYS A 189 -7.33 12.63 -16.66
CA LYS A 189 -8.62 13.15 -17.17
C LYS A 189 -9.87 12.56 -16.49
N ASN A 190 -9.77 11.40 -15.85
CA ASN A 190 -10.91 10.68 -15.28
C ASN A 190 -10.93 10.67 -13.75
N ILE A 191 -9.81 11.03 -13.13
CA ILE A 191 -9.73 11.21 -11.69
C ILE A 191 -10.14 12.66 -11.41
N HIS A 192 -11.43 12.86 -11.13
CA HIS A 192 -11.91 14.17 -10.72
C HIS A 192 -11.05 14.71 -9.58
N TRP A 193 -10.71 15.98 -9.63
CA TRP A 193 -9.87 16.72 -8.69
C TRP A 193 -10.14 16.43 -7.20
N LYS A 194 -11.34 16.01 -6.83
CA LYS A 194 -11.70 15.55 -5.47
C LYS A 194 -10.92 14.32 -4.98
N PHE A 195 -10.34 13.55 -5.89
CA PHE A 195 -9.57 12.34 -5.58
C PHE A 195 -8.10 12.44 -6.02
N SER A 196 -7.67 13.57 -6.58
CA SER A 196 -6.30 13.78 -7.07
C SER A 196 -5.23 13.55 -6.01
N HIS A 197 -5.53 13.84 -4.73
CA HIS A 197 -4.61 13.57 -3.61
C HIS A 197 -4.48 12.10 -3.22
N ARG A 198 -5.34 11.21 -3.75
CA ARG A 198 -5.32 9.77 -3.47
C ARG A 198 -4.71 8.95 -4.59
N PHE A 199 -4.46 9.58 -5.73
CA PHE A 199 -3.85 8.93 -6.88
C PHE A 199 -2.43 9.43 -7.07
N PRO A 200 -1.45 8.54 -7.30
CA PRO A 200 -0.05 8.94 -7.37
C PRO A 200 0.25 9.80 -8.61
N PRO A 201 1.25 10.70 -8.53
CA PRO A 201 1.69 11.50 -9.67
C PRO A 201 2.36 10.64 -10.76
N TYR A 202 2.55 11.22 -11.96
CA TYR A 202 3.15 10.52 -13.09
C TYR A 202 4.51 9.86 -12.76
N ILE A 203 5.38 10.57 -12.07
CA ILE A 203 6.70 10.07 -11.66
C ILE A 203 6.60 8.77 -10.83
N TYR A 204 5.51 8.57 -10.08
CA TYR A 204 5.30 7.31 -9.37
C TYR A 204 5.18 6.12 -10.33
N PHE A 205 4.54 6.31 -11.49
CA PHE A 205 4.40 5.25 -12.50
C PHE A 205 5.74 4.94 -13.16
N GLU A 206 6.55 5.97 -13.45
CA GLU A 206 7.91 5.81 -13.97
C GLU A 206 8.79 5.05 -12.95
N ASN A 207 8.81 5.52 -11.71
CA ASN A 207 9.56 4.85 -10.64
C ASN A 207 9.07 3.41 -10.43
N PHE A 208 7.75 3.18 -10.48
CA PHE A 208 7.19 1.83 -10.37
C PHE A 208 7.62 0.94 -11.54
N PHE A 209 7.67 1.49 -12.74
CA PHE A 209 8.15 0.76 -13.92
C PHE A 209 9.60 0.31 -13.72
N HIS A 210 10.50 1.24 -13.42
CA HIS A 210 11.91 0.94 -13.24
C HIS A 210 12.22 0.07 -12.02
N SER A 211 11.56 0.33 -10.89
CA SER A 211 11.86 -0.39 -9.65
C SER A 211 11.13 -1.74 -9.55
N TYR A 212 9.92 -1.85 -10.07
CA TYR A 212 9.09 -3.04 -9.86
C TYR A 212 8.81 -3.84 -11.13
N ILE A 213 8.48 -3.21 -12.26
CA ILE A 213 8.15 -3.96 -13.48
C ILE A 213 9.40 -4.57 -14.08
N VAL A 214 10.48 -3.81 -14.25
CA VAL A 214 11.77 -4.29 -14.76
C VAL A 214 12.30 -5.45 -13.91
N ASN A 215 12.13 -5.38 -12.59
CA ASN A 215 12.57 -6.43 -11.66
C ASN A 215 11.52 -7.54 -11.43
N ARG A 216 10.44 -7.59 -12.22
CA ARG A 216 9.35 -8.59 -12.13
C ARG A 216 8.66 -8.64 -10.76
N LYS A 217 8.70 -7.54 -10.00
CA LYS A 217 8.10 -7.38 -8.67
C LYS A 217 6.77 -6.62 -8.69
N GLY A 218 6.25 -6.32 -9.84
CA GLY A 218 4.97 -5.63 -10.01
C GLY A 218 4.48 -5.63 -11.44
N LYS A 219 3.21 -5.23 -11.60
CA LYS A 219 2.57 -5.05 -12.91
C LYS A 219 1.64 -3.87 -12.92
N ILE A 220 1.51 -3.23 -14.07
CA ILE A 220 0.45 -2.29 -14.39
C ILE A 220 -0.46 -2.99 -15.41
N LEU A 221 -1.70 -3.24 -15.01
CA LEU A 221 -2.73 -3.87 -15.82
C LEU A 221 -3.66 -2.80 -16.39
N ILE A 222 -3.94 -2.85 -17.68
CA ILE A 222 -4.84 -1.93 -18.38
C ILE A 222 -6.05 -2.68 -18.89
N THR A 223 -7.24 -2.21 -18.53
CA THR A 223 -8.50 -2.75 -19.04
C THR A 223 -8.95 -1.96 -20.26
N LYS A 224 -9.13 -2.64 -21.37
CA LYS A 224 -9.52 -2.06 -22.66
C LYS A 224 -10.86 -2.58 -23.16
N TYR A 225 -11.51 -1.75 -23.94
CA TYR A 225 -12.68 -2.05 -24.74
C TYR A 225 -12.63 -1.24 -26.04
N GLN A 226 -12.66 -1.89 -27.21
CA GLN A 226 -12.50 -1.23 -28.52
C GLN A 226 -11.29 -0.28 -28.51
N ASP A 227 -10.14 -0.81 -28.08
CA ASP A 227 -8.84 -0.09 -27.94
C ASP A 227 -8.81 1.13 -27.00
N LYS A 228 -9.95 1.44 -26.37
CA LYS A 228 -10.05 2.51 -25.38
C LYS A 228 -9.75 1.99 -23.98
N ILE A 229 -8.88 2.67 -23.27
CA ILE A 229 -8.60 2.37 -21.86
C ILE A 229 -9.81 2.78 -21.01
N ILE A 230 -10.42 1.81 -20.34
CA ILE A 230 -11.60 1.98 -19.51
C ILE A 230 -11.36 1.72 -18.02
N GLY A 231 -10.19 1.15 -17.67
CA GLY A 231 -9.79 0.89 -16.30
C GLY A 231 -8.38 0.37 -16.20
N GLY A 232 -7.94 0.03 -14.98
CA GLY A 232 -6.64 -0.58 -14.76
C GLY A 232 -6.35 -0.80 -13.28
N MET A 233 -5.16 -1.36 -13.01
CA MET A 233 -4.70 -1.72 -11.67
C MET A 233 -3.18 -1.76 -11.62
N ILE A 234 -2.62 -1.33 -10.49
CA ILE A 234 -1.22 -1.55 -10.15
C ILE A 234 -1.17 -2.64 -9.07
N ILE A 235 -0.42 -3.69 -9.30
CA ILE A 235 -0.19 -4.76 -8.34
C ILE A 235 1.29 -4.86 -8.01
N GLY A 236 1.58 -5.01 -6.71
CA GLY A 236 2.91 -5.39 -6.22
C GLY A 236 2.99 -6.90 -6.05
N LEU A 237 4.14 -7.49 -6.33
CA LEU A 237 4.37 -8.93 -6.29
C LEU A 237 5.56 -9.21 -5.38
N HIS A 238 5.39 -10.06 -4.37
CA HIS A 238 6.43 -10.34 -3.39
C HIS A 238 6.62 -11.85 -3.17
N ASN A 239 7.80 -12.35 -3.51
CA ASN A 239 8.35 -13.67 -3.17
C ASN A 239 7.38 -14.87 -3.35
N ASN A 240 6.52 -14.86 -4.36
CA ASN A 240 5.43 -15.81 -4.56
C ASN A 240 4.48 -15.98 -3.35
N GLU A 241 4.63 -15.12 -2.35
CA GLU A 241 3.78 -15.14 -1.15
C GLU A 241 2.53 -14.29 -1.34
N VAL A 242 2.70 -13.01 -1.70
CA VAL A 242 1.59 -12.05 -1.74
C VAL A 242 1.60 -11.21 -3.00
N ALA A 243 0.45 -11.10 -3.64
CA ALA A 243 0.14 -10.08 -4.63
C ALA A 243 -0.66 -8.96 -3.95
N TYR A 244 -0.13 -7.75 -3.92
CA TYR A 244 -0.74 -6.58 -3.29
C TYR A 244 -1.54 -5.75 -4.28
N SER A 245 -2.76 -5.38 -3.93
CA SER A 245 -3.59 -4.41 -4.66
C SER A 245 -3.19 -2.99 -4.28
N LEU A 246 -2.25 -2.39 -5.01
CA LEU A 246 -1.76 -1.04 -4.68
C LEU A 246 -2.76 0.04 -5.08
N TYR A 247 -3.16 0.05 -6.36
CA TYR A 247 -4.15 0.99 -6.90
C TYR A 247 -5.03 0.29 -7.93
N TYR A 248 -6.31 0.64 -7.99
CA TYR A 248 -7.21 0.24 -9.07
C TYR A 248 -8.16 1.38 -9.42
N TRP A 249 -8.54 1.47 -10.67
CA TRP A 249 -9.45 2.49 -11.18
C TRP A 249 -10.32 1.96 -12.31
N GLY A 250 -11.36 2.70 -12.67
CA GLY A 250 -12.23 2.36 -13.80
C GLY A 250 -13.24 3.45 -14.10
N LYS A 251 -13.54 3.65 -15.37
CA LYS A 251 -14.58 4.57 -15.87
C LYS A 251 -15.96 3.95 -15.68
N THR A 252 -16.31 3.64 -14.44
CA THR A 252 -17.52 2.88 -14.09
C THR A 252 -18.82 3.61 -14.44
N LYS A 253 -18.84 4.94 -14.43
CA LYS A 253 -20.01 5.74 -14.83
C LYS A 253 -20.27 5.63 -16.34
N THR A 254 -19.23 5.82 -17.15
CA THR A 254 -19.32 5.79 -18.62
C THR A 254 -19.53 4.36 -19.15
N TYR A 255 -18.83 3.40 -18.56
CA TYR A 255 -18.83 2.00 -19.00
C TYR A 255 -19.49 1.08 -17.97
N LYS A 256 -20.67 1.51 -17.44
CA LYS A 256 -21.39 0.81 -16.36
C LYS A 256 -21.62 -0.68 -16.65
N ASN A 257 -21.97 -1.03 -17.89
CA ASN A 257 -22.30 -2.39 -18.31
C ASN A 257 -21.11 -3.23 -18.75
N LEU A 258 -19.88 -2.67 -18.68
CA LEU A 258 -18.62 -3.35 -19.00
C LEU A 258 -17.84 -3.71 -17.73
N TYR A 259 -18.24 -3.20 -16.57
CA TYR A 259 -17.67 -3.53 -15.25
C TYR A 259 -16.13 -3.44 -15.18
N PRO A 260 -15.49 -2.37 -15.67
CA PRO A 260 -14.03 -2.33 -15.85
C PRO A 260 -13.26 -2.67 -14.58
N THR A 261 -13.56 -2.02 -13.45
CA THR A 261 -12.87 -2.27 -12.17
C THR A 261 -13.02 -3.72 -11.70
N ILE A 262 -14.20 -4.32 -11.89
CA ILE A 262 -14.48 -5.68 -11.45
C ILE A 262 -13.69 -6.68 -12.31
N TYR A 263 -13.67 -6.46 -13.61
CA TYR A 263 -12.94 -7.31 -14.54
C TYR A 263 -11.44 -7.26 -14.30
N THR A 264 -10.91 -6.04 -14.04
CA THR A 264 -9.49 -5.84 -13.73
C THR A 264 -9.07 -6.58 -12.46
N ILE A 265 -9.83 -6.41 -11.36
CA ILE A 265 -9.52 -7.07 -10.09
C ILE A 265 -9.58 -8.59 -10.25
N TRP A 266 -10.62 -9.12 -10.89
CA TRP A 266 -10.71 -10.56 -11.14
C TRP A 266 -9.51 -11.08 -11.95
N TYR A 267 -9.11 -10.37 -13.00
CA TYR A 267 -7.94 -10.74 -13.79
C TYR A 267 -6.66 -10.75 -12.95
N ALA A 268 -6.42 -9.72 -12.16
CA ALA A 268 -5.25 -9.61 -11.28
C ALA A 268 -5.19 -10.77 -10.27
N MET A 269 -6.33 -11.14 -9.67
CA MET A 269 -6.40 -12.28 -8.75
C MET A 269 -6.14 -13.60 -9.47
N THR A 270 -6.70 -13.79 -10.67
CA THR A 270 -6.49 -14.99 -11.50
C THR A 270 -5.03 -15.07 -11.98
N TYR A 271 -4.41 -13.92 -12.29
CA TYR A 271 -2.99 -13.85 -12.61
C TYR A 271 -2.15 -14.33 -11.42
N ALA A 272 -2.39 -13.79 -10.24
CA ALA A 272 -1.66 -14.17 -9.02
C ALA A 272 -1.84 -15.67 -8.69
N GLU A 273 -3.07 -16.21 -8.79
CA GLU A 273 -3.35 -17.64 -8.61
C GLU A 273 -2.54 -18.51 -9.58
N LYS A 274 -2.58 -18.18 -10.88
CA LYS A 274 -1.86 -18.94 -11.92
C LYS A 274 -0.35 -18.92 -11.76
N HIS A 275 0.21 -17.86 -11.16
CA HIS A 275 1.65 -17.72 -10.93
C HIS A 275 2.08 -18.19 -9.53
N GLY A 276 1.21 -18.90 -8.79
CA GLY A 276 1.58 -19.58 -7.55
C GLY A 276 1.66 -18.69 -6.32
N TYR A 277 1.15 -17.46 -6.37
CA TYR A 277 1.07 -16.61 -5.17
C TYR A 277 0.11 -17.23 -4.16
N LYS A 278 0.48 -17.16 -2.87
CA LYS A 278 -0.34 -17.75 -1.80
C LYS A 278 -1.54 -16.87 -1.44
N PHE A 279 -1.37 -15.54 -1.57
CA PHE A 279 -2.39 -14.59 -1.17
C PHE A 279 -2.53 -13.44 -2.17
N PHE A 280 -3.77 -12.93 -2.27
CA PHE A 280 -4.07 -11.63 -2.86
C PHE A 280 -4.56 -10.69 -1.75
N ASP A 281 -3.84 -9.62 -1.51
CA ASP A 281 -4.09 -8.70 -0.40
C ASP A 281 -4.63 -7.36 -0.91
N PHE A 282 -5.87 -7.05 -0.56
CA PHE A 282 -6.47 -5.74 -0.86
C PHE A 282 -5.97 -4.64 0.08
N MET A 283 -5.10 -5.01 1.04
CA MET A 283 -4.51 -4.14 2.04
C MET A 283 -5.60 -3.45 2.87
N ASP A 284 -5.95 -2.26 2.48
CA ASP A 284 -6.84 -1.35 3.17
C ASP A 284 -8.27 -1.50 2.66
N ALA A 285 -9.12 -2.16 3.43
CA ALA A 285 -10.53 -2.34 3.08
C ALA A 285 -11.44 -1.22 3.61
N GLY A 286 -11.09 -0.61 4.76
CA GLY A 286 -11.89 0.47 5.34
C GLY A 286 -12.12 0.32 6.84
N TYR A 287 -13.00 1.15 7.37
CA TYR A 287 -13.38 1.18 8.77
C TYR A 287 -14.27 -0.04 9.12
N ILE A 288 -14.04 -0.65 10.28
CA ILE A 288 -14.70 -1.93 10.65
C ILE A 288 -16.23 -1.84 10.72
N HIS A 289 -16.76 -0.68 11.02
CA HIS A 289 -18.22 -0.44 11.11
C HIS A 289 -18.86 -0.04 9.77
N GLU A 290 -18.08 0.08 8.71
CA GLU A 290 -18.58 0.44 7.38
C GLU A 290 -19.25 -0.78 6.72
N LYS A 291 -20.57 -0.88 6.87
CA LYS A 291 -21.37 -1.99 6.30
C LYS A 291 -21.60 -1.89 4.78
N ALA A 292 -21.28 -0.75 4.19
CA ALA A 292 -21.45 -0.46 2.75
C ALA A 292 -20.13 -0.02 2.11
N GLY A 293 -20.15 0.35 0.84
CA GLY A 293 -18.98 0.93 0.18
C GLY A 293 -17.86 -0.06 -0.15
N LYS A 294 -16.63 0.35 0.12
CA LYS A 294 -15.41 -0.39 -0.25
C LYS A 294 -15.31 -1.79 0.36
N PRO A 295 -15.59 -2.01 1.66
CA PRO A 295 -15.52 -3.35 2.25
C PRO A 295 -16.46 -4.35 1.57
N ARG A 296 -17.73 -3.97 1.41
CA ARG A 296 -18.75 -4.80 0.75
C ARG A 296 -18.39 -5.09 -0.70
N PHE A 297 -17.83 -4.10 -1.40
CA PHE A 297 -17.36 -4.26 -2.78
C PHE A 297 -16.26 -5.32 -2.89
N ILE A 298 -15.25 -5.27 -1.99
CA ILE A 298 -14.11 -6.18 -2.00
C ILE A 298 -14.51 -7.59 -1.55
N LEU A 299 -15.34 -7.73 -0.51
CA LEU A 299 -15.79 -9.03 0.01
C LEU A 299 -16.49 -9.89 -1.03
N GLN A 300 -17.11 -9.29 -2.03
CA GLN A 300 -17.73 -10.04 -3.12
C GLN A 300 -16.71 -10.81 -4.00
N PHE A 301 -15.42 -10.54 -3.86
CA PHE A 301 -14.34 -11.32 -4.47
C PHE A 301 -13.90 -12.52 -3.61
N GLY A 302 -14.52 -12.76 -2.45
CA GLY A 302 -14.36 -13.97 -1.65
C GLY A 302 -13.26 -13.93 -0.58
N GLY A 303 -12.69 -12.77 -0.30
CA GLY A 303 -11.67 -12.60 0.74
C GLY A 303 -12.20 -12.79 2.17
N LYS A 304 -11.29 -13.01 3.11
CA LYS A 304 -11.56 -12.97 4.55
C LYS A 304 -11.22 -11.59 5.11
N GLN A 305 -12.07 -11.16 6.02
CA GLN A 305 -11.82 -9.97 6.83
C GLN A 305 -10.81 -10.28 7.91
N HIS A 306 -9.82 -9.41 8.08
CA HIS A 306 -8.87 -9.41 9.16
C HIS A 306 -8.98 -8.10 9.92
N ALA A 307 -9.24 -8.17 11.21
CA ALA A 307 -9.18 -6.99 12.07
C ALA A 307 -7.75 -6.47 12.10
N THR A 308 -7.58 -5.18 11.97
CA THR A 308 -6.31 -4.49 12.12
C THR A 308 -6.53 -3.16 12.81
N ARG A 309 -5.46 -2.44 13.07
CA ARG A 309 -5.50 -1.10 13.64
C ARG A 309 -4.75 -0.15 12.73
N ARG A 310 -5.20 1.10 12.71
CA ARG A 310 -4.42 2.23 12.27
C ARG A 310 -4.06 3.06 13.48
N TRP A 311 -2.78 3.32 13.63
CA TRP A 311 -2.26 4.09 14.73
C TRP A 311 -1.91 5.48 14.26
N TYR A 312 -2.31 6.47 15.08
CA TYR A 312 -2.11 7.88 14.80
C TYR A 312 -1.44 8.58 15.99
N LYS A 313 -0.55 9.50 15.67
CA LYS A 313 0.06 10.40 16.63
C LYS A 313 0.12 11.80 16.03
N PHE A 314 -0.59 12.77 16.61
CA PHE A 314 -0.44 14.18 16.28
C PHE A 314 0.77 14.78 16.96
N SER A 315 1.46 15.71 16.28
CA SER A 315 2.65 16.38 16.83
C SER A 315 2.31 17.36 17.95
N TRP A 316 1.11 17.91 17.97
CA TRP A 316 0.65 18.77 19.06
C TRP A 316 -0.09 17.96 20.11
N ASN A 317 0.41 18.00 21.35
CA ASN A 317 -0.12 17.19 22.45
C ASN A 317 -1.61 17.45 22.74
N TRP A 318 -2.07 18.70 22.64
CA TRP A 318 -3.47 19.03 22.88
C TRP A 318 -4.41 18.45 21.82
N ILE A 319 -4.00 18.48 20.52
CA ILE A 319 -4.76 17.84 19.44
C ILE A 319 -4.77 16.33 19.64
N ASN A 320 -3.61 15.76 19.96
CA ASN A 320 -3.48 14.33 20.20
C ASN A 320 -4.37 13.87 21.37
N PHE A 321 -4.39 14.64 22.47
CA PHE A 321 -5.24 14.36 23.62
C PHE A 321 -6.75 14.37 23.25
N ILE A 322 -7.21 15.39 22.51
CA ILE A 322 -8.59 15.47 22.05
C ILE A 322 -8.92 14.29 21.16
N ALA A 323 -8.06 13.98 20.17
CA ALA A 323 -8.26 12.87 19.25
C ALA A 323 -8.32 11.51 19.98
N THR A 324 -7.43 11.30 20.98
CA THR A 324 -7.46 10.08 21.80
C THR A 324 -8.80 9.90 22.50
N LYS A 325 -9.33 10.97 23.12
CA LYS A 325 -10.66 10.89 23.78
C LYS A 325 -11.82 10.59 22.82
N PHE A 326 -11.71 10.95 21.55
CA PHE A 326 -12.75 10.68 20.56
C PHE A 326 -12.73 9.25 20.01
N TYR A 327 -11.55 8.62 19.96
CA TYR A 327 -11.35 7.34 19.26
C TYR A 327 -11.05 6.16 20.20
N GLU A 328 -10.70 6.39 21.43
CA GLU A 328 -10.59 5.40 22.52
C GLU A 328 -11.75 5.48 23.49
#